data_e3327b4bc5aac50996a0c77e5d070a37
#
_entry.id   e3327b4bc5aac50996a0c77e5d070a37
#
_cell.length_a   1.000
_cell.length_b   1.000
_cell.length_c   1.000
_cell.angle_alpha   90.00
_cell.angle_beta   90.00
_cell.angle_gamma   90.00
#
_symmetry.space_group_name_H-M   'P 1'
#
loop_
_entity.id
_entity.type
_entity.pdbx_description
1 polymer ?
#
loop_
_entity_poly.entity_id
_entity_poly.type
_entity_poly.pdbx_seq_one_letter_code
_entity_poly.pdbx_strand_id
1 'polypeptide(L)'
;SAASDVYKRQTLNRGTGFYEPRAYGTLTIPATARRVITVGAYDSLVDSYADFSGRGSRMLPYLKPDLVAPGVNIVAPVPGGGYRTVTGTSFATPFVSGSAALLMQWGIVNGNDPYLYGEKVKAYLRKGARPLPGYEEYPNEEVGWGRLCLAESISL
;
A
#
# COMPACT_ATOMS: atom_id res chain seq x y z
N SER A 1 8.20 -4.00 -2.67
CA SER A 1 7.31 -3.46 -3.70
C SER A 1 7.24 -4.42 -4.86
N ALA A 2 6.12 -4.40 -5.61
CA ALA A 2 6.00 -5.18 -6.85
C ALA A 2 7.23 -5.06 -7.75
N ALA A 3 7.92 -3.93 -7.72
CA ALA A 3 9.11 -3.71 -8.51
C ALA A 3 10.36 -4.39 -7.95
N SER A 4 10.54 -4.55 -6.64
CA SER A 4 11.64 -5.37 -6.11
C SER A 4 11.40 -6.85 -6.40
N ASP A 5 10.15 -7.29 -6.46
CA ASP A 5 9.76 -8.64 -6.86
C ASP A 5 9.88 -8.86 -8.38
N VAL A 6 9.54 -7.87 -9.18
CA VAL A 6 9.77 -7.86 -10.63
C VAL A 6 11.27 -7.89 -10.93
N TYR A 7 12.08 -7.14 -10.22
CA TYR A 7 13.54 -7.17 -10.35
C TYR A 7 14.11 -8.53 -9.96
N LYS A 8 13.66 -9.11 -8.86
CA LYS A 8 14.08 -10.44 -8.41
C LYS A 8 13.64 -11.56 -9.36
N ARG A 9 12.47 -11.44 -9.98
CA ARG A 9 11.91 -12.49 -10.85
C ARG A 9 12.33 -12.40 -12.32
N GLN A 10 12.55 -11.18 -12.83
CA GLN A 10 12.82 -10.98 -14.26
C GLN A 10 14.29 -10.88 -14.63
N THR A 11 15.18 -10.51 -13.71
CA THR A 11 16.58 -10.22 -14.01
C THR A 11 17.59 -11.20 -13.42
N LEU A 12 17.16 -12.09 -12.54
CA LEU A 12 18.08 -12.98 -11.86
C LEU A 12 17.83 -14.44 -12.28
N ASN A 13 18.82 -15.06 -12.91
CA ASN A 13 18.88 -16.50 -13.09
C ASN A 13 18.99 -17.22 -11.74
N ARG A 14 18.61 -18.52 -11.67
CA ARG A 14 18.81 -19.32 -10.47
C ARG A 14 20.26 -19.22 -9.97
N GLY A 15 20.44 -18.87 -8.70
CA GLY A 15 21.74 -18.69 -8.08
C GLY A 15 22.36 -17.29 -8.20
N THR A 16 21.68 -16.35 -8.88
CA THR A 16 22.14 -14.96 -8.95
C THR A 16 21.43 -14.10 -7.87
N GLY A 17 22.15 -13.20 -7.22
CA GLY A 17 21.61 -12.30 -6.21
C GLY A 17 22.35 -10.95 -6.22
N PHE A 18 21.87 -10.00 -5.43
CA PHE A 18 22.60 -8.76 -5.20
C PHE A 18 23.73 -9.00 -4.21
N TYR A 19 24.88 -8.40 -4.42
CA TYR A 19 26.07 -8.48 -3.56
C TYR A 19 25.78 -7.72 -2.29
N GLU A 20 25.17 -7.14 -1.75
CA GLU A 20 24.76 -6.49 -0.51
C GLU A 20 23.31 -6.01 -0.59
N PRO A 21 22.34 -6.95 -0.52
CA PRO A 21 20.94 -6.58 -0.61
C PRO A 21 20.54 -5.72 0.60
N ARG A 22 19.88 -4.59 0.34
CA ARG A 22 19.32 -3.73 1.37
C ARG A 22 17.81 -3.89 1.45
N ALA A 23 17.27 -3.91 2.66
CA ALA A 23 15.84 -4.03 2.88
C ALA A 23 15.11 -2.69 2.64
N TYR A 24 15.77 -1.57 2.90
CA TYR A 24 15.20 -0.22 2.77
C TYR A 24 15.56 0.45 1.45
N GLY A 25 14.73 1.41 1.04
CA GLY A 25 14.91 2.09 -0.25
C GLY A 25 14.51 1.21 -1.44
N THR A 26 13.61 0.25 -1.24
CA THR A 26 13.19 -0.72 -2.27
C THR A 26 11.94 -0.29 -3.04
N LEU A 27 11.42 0.90 -2.78
CA LEU A 27 10.35 1.48 -3.58
C LEU A 27 10.89 1.98 -4.92
N THR A 28 10.15 1.70 -5.99
CA THR A 28 10.52 2.10 -7.34
C THR A 28 9.66 3.23 -7.88
N ILE A 29 10.08 3.84 -8.96
CA ILE A 29 9.29 4.82 -9.72
C ILE A 29 8.08 4.09 -10.34
N PRO A 30 6.84 4.64 -10.23
CA PRO A 30 6.49 5.97 -9.69
C PRO A 30 6.16 6.01 -8.19
N ALA A 31 6.29 4.91 -7.45
CA ALA A 31 5.91 4.84 -6.03
C ALA A 31 6.68 5.83 -5.12
N THR A 32 7.86 6.27 -5.56
CA THR A 32 8.64 7.31 -4.88
C THR A 32 8.16 8.74 -5.14
N ALA A 33 7.16 8.94 -6.00
CA ALA A 33 6.67 10.29 -6.28
C ALA A 33 5.84 10.83 -5.10
N ARG A 34 5.99 12.13 -4.80
CA ARG A 34 5.36 12.77 -3.64
C ARG A 34 3.83 12.70 -3.65
N ARG A 35 3.22 12.96 -4.82
CA ARG A 35 1.76 13.13 -4.95
C ARG A 35 0.98 11.85 -5.16
N VAL A 36 1.63 10.73 -5.44
CA VAL A 36 0.95 9.43 -5.57
C VAL A 36 0.67 8.83 -4.19
N ILE A 37 -0.34 7.98 -4.11
CA ILE A 37 -0.59 7.14 -2.94
C ILE A 37 0.19 5.85 -3.15
N THR A 38 1.18 5.61 -2.31
CA THR A 38 2.03 4.41 -2.35
C THR A 38 1.53 3.42 -1.32
N VAL A 39 1.21 2.21 -1.77
CA VAL A 39 0.56 1.18 -0.97
C VAL A 39 1.53 0.02 -0.75
N GLY A 40 1.80 -0.29 0.51
CA GLY A 40 2.45 -1.54 0.92
C GLY A 40 1.42 -2.65 1.15
N ALA A 41 1.90 -3.84 1.50
CA ALA A 41 1.07 -4.99 1.76
C ALA A 41 1.25 -5.53 3.19
N TYR A 42 0.15 -6.01 3.77
CA TYR A 42 0.16 -6.79 4.99
C TYR A 42 -0.71 -8.04 4.85
N ASP A 43 -0.50 -9.03 5.71
CA ASP A 43 -1.36 -10.21 5.82
C ASP A 43 -2.49 -9.91 6.81
N SER A 44 -3.71 -9.86 6.31
CA SER A 44 -4.91 -9.54 7.11
C SER A 44 -5.42 -10.71 7.95
N LEU A 45 -4.90 -11.92 7.77
CA LEU A 45 -5.28 -13.08 8.59
C LEU A 45 -4.54 -13.13 9.93
N VAL A 46 -3.30 -12.64 9.91
CA VAL A 46 -2.43 -12.65 11.11
C VAL A 46 -1.98 -11.23 11.52
N ASP A 47 -2.52 -10.19 10.86
CA ASP A 47 -2.23 -8.78 11.11
C ASP A 47 -0.71 -8.47 11.11
N SER A 48 0.05 -9.06 10.17
CA SER A 48 1.49 -8.88 10.07
C SER A 48 1.92 -8.23 8.76
N TYR A 49 3.04 -7.51 8.79
CA TYR A 49 3.66 -6.95 7.59
C TYR A 49 4.07 -8.07 6.61
N ALA A 50 3.85 -7.86 5.32
CA ALA A 50 4.25 -8.81 4.30
C ALA A 50 5.71 -8.56 3.87
N ASP A 51 6.60 -9.53 4.11
CA ASP A 51 8.06 -9.40 3.88
C ASP A 51 8.45 -8.99 2.47
N PHE A 52 7.62 -9.31 1.47
CA PHE A 52 7.84 -8.88 0.09
C PHE A 52 7.45 -7.42 -0.17
N SER A 53 6.76 -6.76 0.76
CA SER A 53 6.34 -5.37 0.60
C SER A 53 7.56 -4.45 0.57
N GLY A 54 7.54 -3.48 -0.35
CA GLY A 54 8.63 -2.53 -0.48
C GLY A 54 8.70 -1.57 0.71
N ARG A 55 9.92 -1.28 1.15
CA ARG A 55 10.23 -0.36 2.25
C ARG A 55 10.75 0.96 1.72
N GLY A 56 10.32 2.03 2.36
CA GLY A 56 10.77 3.37 2.08
C GLY A 56 12.22 3.64 2.52
N SER A 57 12.60 4.90 2.51
CA SER A 57 13.92 5.35 2.96
C SER A 57 13.79 6.68 3.66
N ARG A 58 14.49 6.83 4.79
CA ARG A 58 14.63 8.12 5.51
C ARG A 58 15.44 9.17 4.73
N MET A 59 16.10 8.77 3.67
CA MET A 59 16.82 9.69 2.79
C MET A 59 15.88 10.50 1.87
N LEU A 60 14.61 10.09 1.73
CA LEU A 60 13.62 10.85 0.99
C LEU A 60 13.07 11.99 1.86
N PRO A 61 12.76 13.17 1.25
CA PRO A 61 12.22 14.32 1.97
C PRO A 61 10.77 14.12 2.45
N TYR A 62 10.17 12.97 2.19
CA TYR A 62 8.84 12.57 2.62
C TYR A 62 8.79 11.05 2.78
N LEU A 63 8.02 10.62 3.74
CA LEU A 63 7.95 9.22 4.13
C LEU A 63 7.03 8.43 3.20
N LYS A 64 7.46 7.23 2.83
CA LYS A 64 6.75 6.25 2.02
C LYS A 64 7.00 4.84 2.60
N PRO A 65 6.06 3.88 2.41
CA PRO A 65 4.75 4.00 1.74
C PRO A 65 3.80 4.94 2.49
N ASP A 66 2.65 5.28 1.87
CA ASP A 66 1.64 6.09 2.55
C ASP A 66 0.86 5.28 3.59
N LEU A 67 0.52 4.03 3.24
CA LEU A 67 -0.19 3.09 4.10
C LEU A 67 -0.04 1.66 3.55
N VAL A 68 -0.51 0.67 4.31
CA VAL A 68 -0.58 -0.72 3.85
C VAL A 68 -2.04 -1.19 3.73
N ALA A 69 -2.27 -2.15 2.84
CA ALA A 69 -3.56 -2.81 2.65
C ALA A 69 -3.38 -4.33 2.53
N PRO A 70 -4.46 -5.13 2.66
CA PRO A 70 -4.37 -6.58 2.50
C PRO A 70 -3.76 -6.97 1.16
N GLY A 71 -2.71 -7.80 1.18
CA GLY A 71 -1.99 -8.20 -0.04
C GLY A 71 -1.53 -9.65 -0.04
N VAL A 72 -1.91 -10.43 0.97
CA VAL A 72 -1.56 -11.84 1.11
C VAL A 72 -2.83 -12.69 1.04
N ASN A 73 -2.81 -13.74 0.21
CA ASN A 73 -3.91 -14.68 0.05
C ASN A 73 -5.26 -14.01 -0.35
N ILE A 74 -5.21 -13.03 -1.22
CA ILE A 74 -6.39 -12.30 -1.70
C ILE A 74 -7.10 -13.13 -2.76
N VAL A 75 -8.40 -13.35 -2.58
CA VAL A 75 -9.24 -14.01 -3.60
C VAL A 75 -9.58 -12.98 -4.69
N ALA A 76 -9.15 -13.23 -5.90
CA ALA A 76 -9.33 -12.34 -7.04
C ALA A 76 -9.84 -13.10 -8.28
N PRO A 77 -10.64 -12.43 -9.14
CA PRO A 77 -11.11 -13.03 -10.38
C PRO A 77 -9.95 -13.30 -11.34
N VAL A 78 -10.11 -14.30 -12.20
CA VAL A 78 -9.10 -14.67 -13.20
C VAL A 78 -9.67 -14.61 -14.63
N PRO A 79 -8.81 -14.39 -15.64
CA PRO A 79 -9.20 -14.50 -17.03
C PRO A 79 -9.83 -15.87 -17.33
N GLY A 80 -10.92 -15.88 -18.10
CA GLY A 80 -11.67 -17.11 -18.39
C GLY A 80 -12.74 -17.45 -17.36
N GLY A 81 -12.89 -16.65 -16.29
CA GLY A 81 -13.90 -16.84 -15.23
C GLY A 81 -13.37 -17.61 -14.01
N GLY A 82 -14.11 -17.49 -12.92
CA GLY A 82 -13.72 -18.05 -11.61
C GLY A 82 -12.80 -17.15 -10.79
N TYR A 83 -12.30 -17.70 -9.70
CA TYR A 83 -11.47 -17.00 -8.71
C TYR A 83 -10.24 -17.82 -8.34
N ARG A 84 -9.18 -17.14 -7.97
CA ARG A 84 -7.99 -17.77 -7.36
C ARG A 84 -7.42 -16.91 -6.25
N THR A 85 -6.64 -17.53 -5.38
CA THR A 85 -5.85 -16.85 -4.36
C THR A 85 -4.57 -16.29 -4.95
N VAL A 86 -4.29 -15.03 -4.68
CA VAL A 86 -3.15 -14.29 -5.18
C VAL A 86 -2.48 -13.51 -4.05
N THR A 87 -1.17 -13.23 -4.19
CA THR A 87 -0.39 -12.49 -3.20
C THR A 87 0.51 -11.48 -3.90
N GLY A 88 0.55 -10.24 -3.38
CA GLY A 88 1.41 -9.17 -3.89
C GLY A 88 0.86 -7.78 -3.54
N THR A 89 1.72 -6.76 -3.56
CA THR A 89 1.33 -5.35 -3.40
C THR A 89 0.39 -4.87 -4.52
N SER A 90 0.45 -5.51 -5.69
CA SER A 90 -0.50 -5.27 -6.79
C SER A 90 -1.95 -5.61 -6.43
N PHE A 91 -2.16 -6.49 -5.45
CA PHE A 91 -3.48 -6.87 -4.94
C PHE A 91 -3.88 -6.06 -3.69
N ALA A 92 -2.93 -5.42 -3.02
CA ALA A 92 -3.20 -4.43 -1.98
C ALA A 92 -3.69 -3.09 -2.56
N THR A 93 -3.15 -2.66 -3.68
CA THR A 93 -3.48 -1.39 -4.32
C THR A 93 -4.96 -1.22 -4.67
N PRO A 94 -5.70 -2.22 -5.21
CA PRO A 94 -7.13 -2.11 -5.48
C PRO A 94 -8.00 -1.79 -4.27
N PHE A 95 -7.64 -2.27 -3.07
CA PHE A 95 -8.36 -1.92 -1.84
C PHE A 95 -8.30 -0.42 -1.56
N VAL A 96 -7.13 0.19 -1.77
CA VAL A 96 -6.95 1.63 -1.60
C VAL A 96 -7.66 2.41 -2.70
N SER A 97 -7.61 1.94 -3.95
CA SER A 97 -8.32 2.58 -5.06
C SER A 97 -9.85 2.53 -4.88
N GLY A 98 -10.39 1.39 -4.45
CA GLY A 98 -11.81 1.24 -4.12
C GLY A 98 -12.22 2.12 -2.94
N SER A 99 -11.41 2.17 -1.89
CA SER A 99 -11.63 3.05 -0.73
C SER A 99 -11.60 4.52 -1.12
N ALA A 100 -10.69 4.92 -2.00
CA ALA A 100 -10.64 6.29 -2.53
C ALA A 100 -11.91 6.64 -3.32
N ALA A 101 -12.42 5.72 -4.14
CA ALA A 101 -13.67 5.92 -4.89
C ALA A 101 -14.87 6.08 -3.95
N LEU A 102 -15.00 5.22 -2.93
CA LEU A 102 -16.07 5.32 -1.94
C LEU A 102 -15.95 6.60 -1.09
N LEU A 103 -14.73 7.00 -0.74
CA LEU A 103 -14.48 8.25 -0.03
C LEU A 103 -14.89 9.47 -0.89
N MET A 104 -14.56 9.47 -2.17
CA MET A 104 -14.98 10.52 -3.10
C MET A 104 -16.51 10.51 -3.33
N GLN A 105 -17.14 9.35 -3.36
CA GLN A 105 -18.61 9.24 -3.41
C GLN A 105 -19.22 9.88 -2.16
N TRP A 106 -18.75 9.52 -0.97
CA TRP A 106 -19.21 10.10 0.29
C TRP A 106 -19.00 11.62 0.33
N GLY A 107 -17.82 12.09 -0.05
CA GLY A 107 -17.48 13.52 0.00
C GLY A 107 -18.18 14.32 -1.09
N ILE A 108 -17.91 14.00 -2.36
CA ILE A 108 -18.32 14.80 -3.52
C ILE A 108 -19.78 14.53 -3.88
N VAL A 109 -20.15 13.27 -4.09
CA VAL A 109 -21.50 12.93 -4.58
C VAL A 109 -22.56 13.16 -3.52
N ASN A 110 -22.28 12.74 -2.27
CA ASN A 110 -23.20 12.91 -1.15
C ASN A 110 -23.10 14.29 -0.47
N GLY A 111 -22.17 15.15 -0.93
CA GLY A 111 -22.06 16.55 -0.48
C GLY A 111 -21.42 16.76 0.89
N ASN A 112 -20.82 15.74 1.52
CA ASN A 112 -20.17 15.89 2.82
C ASN A 112 -18.86 16.70 2.74
N ASP A 113 -18.13 16.57 1.64
CA ASP A 113 -16.92 17.32 1.33
C ASP A 113 -16.74 17.46 -0.19
N PRO A 114 -17.32 18.49 -0.82
CA PRO A 114 -17.30 18.64 -2.29
C PRO A 114 -15.92 18.80 -2.91
N TYR A 115 -14.90 19.11 -2.11
CA TYR A 115 -13.51 19.27 -2.54
C TYR A 115 -12.62 18.07 -2.20
N LEU A 116 -13.20 16.90 -1.93
CA LEU A 116 -12.48 15.69 -1.57
C LEU A 116 -11.88 14.99 -2.80
N TYR A 117 -10.78 15.52 -3.30
CA TYR A 117 -10.02 14.95 -4.43
C TYR A 117 -8.51 15.16 -4.26
N GLY A 118 -7.71 14.45 -5.08
CA GLY A 118 -6.26 14.60 -5.12
C GLY A 118 -5.58 14.33 -3.77
N GLU A 119 -4.77 15.27 -3.29
CA GLU A 119 -4.03 15.12 -2.03
C GLU A 119 -4.93 15.08 -0.80
N LYS A 120 -6.15 15.62 -0.88
CA LYS A 120 -7.11 15.56 0.21
C LYS A 120 -7.60 14.14 0.46
N VAL A 121 -7.88 13.37 -0.59
CA VAL A 121 -8.18 11.93 -0.49
C VAL A 121 -7.05 11.19 0.23
N LYS A 122 -5.81 11.47 -0.16
CA LYS A 122 -4.62 10.90 0.49
C LYS A 122 -4.54 11.26 1.97
N ALA A 123 -4.84 12.52 2.32
CA ALA A 123 -4.83 12.99 3.70
C ALA A 123 -5.88 12.27 4.56
N TYR A 124 -7.09 12.09 4.05
CA TYR A 124 -8.15 11.34 4.73
C TYR A 124 -7.78 9.88 4.95
N LEU A 125 -7.25 9.19 3.92
CA LEU A 125 -6.82 7.80 4.04
C LEU A 125 -5.68 7.62 5.06
N ARG A 126 -4.73 8.56 5.10
CA ARG A 126 -3.65 8.54 6.09
C ARG A 126 -4.17 8.78 7.52
N LYS A 127 -5.07 9.76 7.69
CA LYS A 127 -5.61 10.13 9.00
C LYS A 127 -6.50 9.03 9.58
N GLY A 128 -7.25 8.32 8.71
CA GLY A 128 -8.07 7.18 9.10
C GLY A 128 -7.30 5.85 9.19
N ALA A 129 -6.00 5.83 8.90
CA ALA A 129 -5.22 4.59 8.97
C ALA A 129 -5.11 4.10 10.43
N ARG A 130 -5.20 2.79 10.60
CA ARG A 130 -5.10 2.14 11.92
C ARG A 130 -3.72 1.53 12.16
N PRO A 131 -3.25 1.49 13.40
CA PRO A 131 -2.02 0.78 13.75
C PRO A 131 -2.04 -0.67 13.28
N LEU A 132 -0.88 -1.17 12.88
CA LEU A 132 -0.62 -2.59 12.63
C LEU A 132 0.17 -3.14 13.83
N PRO A 133 -0.18 -4.30 14.39
CA PRO A 133 0.58 -4.91 15.48
C PRO A 133 2.07 -5.02 15.18
N GLY A 134 2.91 -4.81 16.20
CA GLY A 134 4.36 -4.85 16.07
C GLY A 134 5.01 -3.50 15.67
N TYR A 135 4.23 -2.44 15.52
CA TYR A 135 4.73 -1.09 15.25
C TYR A 135 4.22 -0.10 16.29
N GLU A 136 5.12 0.67 16.89
CA GLU A 136 4.80 1.69 17.90
C GLU A 136 4.86 3.11 17.31
N GLU A 137 5.70 3.33 16.29
CA GLU A 137 5.91 4.64 15.69
C GLU A 137 5.26 4.76 14.31
N TYR A 138 4.51 5.84 14.10
CA TYR A 138 3.88 6.20 12.83
C TYR A 138 4.10 7.68 12.50
N PRO A 139 4.33 8.02 11.22
CA PRO A 139 4.55 7.10 10.09
C PRO A 139 5.96 6.50 10.09
N ASN A 140 6.12 5.31 9.48
CA ASN A 140 7.42 4.66 9.31
C ASN A 140 7.65 4.13 7.88
N GLU A 141 8.83 3.61 7.59
CA GLU A 141 9.24 3.22 6.25
C GLU A 141 8.67 1.88 5.77
N GLU A 142 8.06 1.10 6.63
CA GLU A 142 7.47 -0.21 6.32
C GLU A 142 5.97 -0.12 6.09
N VAL A 143 5.24 0.46 7.03
CA VAL A 143 3.77 0.49 7.01
C VAL A 143 3.18 1.89 6.80
N GLY A 144 4.03 2.90 6.65
CA GLY A 144 3.59 4.29 6.50
C GLY A 144 2.76 4.75 7.70
N TRP A 145 1.57 5.26 7.45
CA TRP A 145 0.62 5.71 8.47
C TRP A 145 -0.18 4.57 9.12
N GLY A 146 0.04 3.33 8.67
CA GLY A 146 -0.64 2.16 9.18
C GLY A 146 -1.49 1.44 8.13
N ARG A 147 -2.38 0.55 8.57
CA ARG A 147 -3.28 -0.21 7.71
C ARG A 147 -4.51 0.60 7.29
N LEU A 148 -4.94 0.42 6.05
CA LEU A 148 -6.14 1.03 5.49
C LEU A 148 -7.37 0.77 6.36
N CYS A 149 -8.11 1.83 6.71
CA CYS A 149 -9.43 1.75 7.34
C CYS A 149 -10.34 2.85 6.77
N LEU A 150 -11.22 2.49 5.84
CA LEU A 150 -12.13 3.44 5.22
C LEU A 150 -13.15 4.01 6.22
N ALA A 151 -13.64 3.19 7.16
CA ALA A 151 -14.61 3.64 8.17
C ALA A 151 -14.05 4.81 9.00
N GLU A 152 -12.82 4.70 9.48
CA GLU A 152 -12.16 5.78 10.22
C GLU A 152 -11.88 7.01 9.32
N SER A 153 -11.60 6.79 8.03
CA SER A 153 -11.39 7.89 7.07
C SER A 153 -12.65 8.72 6.82
N ILE A 154 -13.84 8.12 6.95
CA ILE A 154 -15.14 8.80 6.77
C ILE A 154 -15.61 9.47 8.07
N SER A 155 -15.17 8.98 9.22
CA SER A 155 -15.59 9.45 10.56
C SER A 155 -14.82 10.67 11.05
N LEU A 156 -14.06 11.31 10.21
CA LEU A 156 -13.17 12.44 10.54
C LEU A 156 -13.90 13.79 10.54
#